data_5b45eb39050882bda1cca17b384544bc
#
_entry.id   5b45eb39050882bda1cca17b384544bc
#
_cell.length_a   1.000
_cell.length_b   1.000
_cell.length_c   1.000
_cell.angle_alpha   90.00
_cell.angle_beta   90.00
_cell.angle_gamma   90.00
#
_symmetry.space_group_name_H-M   'P 1'
#
loop_
_entity.id
_entity.type
_entity.pdbx_description
1 polymer ?
#
loop_
_entity_poly.entity_id
_entity_poly.type
_entity_poly.pdbx_seq_one_letter_code
_entity_poly.pdbx_strand_id
1 'polypeptide(L)'
;RQMCIRDRDTADMRRNIRSYREMLNTNLGEQDKLNELLTKKMQELDDRERTINQLQDLINAQNEKVQNILKSVKDALMGFSSDELSVREENGKIYVAMSDKLLFQSGSATVDKRGKEALAKLAEVLNKQKDVDVNIEGHTDTKPIHTARFADNWDLSVIRATSVVRILTKEYGVSPMQIVPSGRGEYLPVADNETTEGRSKNRRTEIIIAPKLDELLKILN
;
A
#
# COMPACT_ATOMS: atom_id res chain seq x y z
N ARG A 1 -25.86 17.74 86.55
CA ARG A 1 -25.53 16.57 85.76
C ARG A 1 -26.15 16.61 84.37
N GLN A 2 -27.40 17.04 84.15
CA GLN A 2 -28.05 17.15 82.85
C GLN A 2 -27.44 18.21 81.89
N MET A 3 -26.94 19.30 82.42
CA MET A 3 -26.31 20.38 81.65
C MET A 3 -24.98 19.96 81.05
N CYS A 4 -24.14 19.24 81.74
CA CYS A 4 -22.85 18.69 81.27
C CYS A 4 -22.99 17.62 80.17
N ILE A 5 -24.11 16.88 80.15
CA ILE A 5 -24.39 15.86 79.10
C ILE A 5 -24.79 16.58 77.81
N ARG A 6 -25.63 17.55 77.87
CA ARG A 6 -26.06 18.37 76.70
C ARG A 6 -24.89 19.13 76.05
N ASP A 7 -23.94 19.65 76.85
CA ASP A 7 -22.75 20.32 76.32
C ASP A 7 -21.83 19.38 75.60
N ARG A 8 -21.72 18.15 76.09
CA ARG A 8 -20.89 17.08 75.49
C ARG A 8 -21.51 16.61 74.16
N ASP A 9 -22.83 16.37 74.14
CA ASP A 9 -23.53 15.94 72.94
C ASP A 9 -23.50 17.02 71.83
N THR A 10 -23.60 18.29 72.21
CA THR A 10 -23.47 19.39 71.23
C THR A 10 -22.06 19.57 70.72
N ALA A 11 -21.02 19.29 71.52
CA ALA A 11 -19.64 19.31 71.05
C ALA A 11 -19.33 18.14 70.11
N ASP A 12 -19.85 16.95 70.40
CA ASP A 12 -19.72 15.77 69.52
C ASP A 12 -20.47 15.98 68.20
N MET A 13 -21.67 16.52 68.22
CA MET A 13 -22.42 16.84 67.01
C MET A 13 -21.69 17.88 66.14
N ARG A 14 -21.08 18.91 66.76
CA ARG A 14 -20.28 19.91 66.02
C ARG A 14 -19.02 19.27 65.39
N ARG A 15 -18.36 18.29 66.04
CA ARG A 15 -17.23 17.53 65.45
C ARG A 15 -17.69 16.73 64.25
N ASN A 16 -18.79 16.01 64.39
CA ASN A 16 -19.35 15.20 63.30
C ASN A 16 -19.74 16.06 62.09
N ILE A 17 -20.41 17.20 62.29
CA ILE A 17 -20.75 18.13 61.24
C ILE A 17 -19.52 18.67 60.51
N ARG A 18 -18.44 18.95 61.24
CA ARG A 18 -17.17 19.39 60.64
C ARG A 18 -16.57 18.29 59.77
N SER A 19 -16.49 17.06 60.30
CA SER A 19 -15.97 15.90 59.55
C SER A 19 -16.78 15.60 58.31
N TYR A 20 -18.14 15.68 58.37
CA TYR A 20 -18.98 15.51 57.19
C TYR A 20 -18.78 16.61 56.15
N ARG A 21 -18.59 17.87 56.58
CA ARG A 21 -18.27 18.97 55.68
C ARG A 21 -16.95 18.79 54.98
N GLU A 22 -15.91 18.33 55.68
CA GLU A 22 -14.59 18.06 55.11
C GLU A 22 -14.70 16.92 54.08
N MET A 23 -15.38 15.83 54.41
CA MET A 23 -15.62 14.70 53.50
C MET A 23 -16.42 15.14 52.25
N LEU A 24 -17.43 15.98 52.42
CA LEU A 24 -18.26 16.50 51.33
C LEU A 24 -17.43 17.39 50.38
N ASN A 25 -16.56 18.23 50.92
CA ASN A 25 -15.67 19.07 50.14
C ASN A 25 -14.62 18.24 49.37
N THR A 26 -14.11 17.20 49.98
CA THR A 26 -13.18 16.27 49.33
C THR A 26 -13.86 15.55 48.15
N ASN A 27 -15.07 15.01 48.39
CA ASN A 27 -15.84 14.33 47.34
C ASN A 27 -16.21 15.25 46.20
N LEU A 28 -16.59 16.52 46.46
CA LEU A 28 -16.85 17.49 45.43
C LEU A 28 -15.61 17.79 44.59
N GLY A 29 -14.44 17.97 45.25
CA GLY A 29 -13.21 18.18 44.53
C GLY A 29 -12.74 16.96 43.69
N GLU A 30 -13.04 15.74 44.13
CA GLU A 30 -12.81 14.53 43.33
C GLU A 30 -13.75 14.42 42.15
N GLN A 31 -15.03 14.79 42.35
CA GLN A 31 -16.03 14.81 41.29
C GLN A 31 -15.69 15.83 40.18
N ASP A 32 -15.21 17.02 40.56
CA ASP A 32 -14.78 18.03 39.60
C ASP A 32 -13.59 17.54 38.77
N LYS A 33 -12.59 16.92 39.38
CA LYS A 33 -11.46 16.31 38.68
C LYS A 33 -11.88 15.20 37.74
N LEU A 34 -12.84 14.37 38.16
CA LEU A 34 -13.36 13.30 37.31
C LEU A 34 -14.10 13.85 36.10
N ASN A 35 -14.92 14.90 36.30
CA ASN A 35 -15.63 15.57 35.21
C ASN A 35 -14.67 16.22 34.21
N GLU A 36 -13.61 16.87 34.69
CA GLU A 36 -12.57 17.44 33.84
C GLU A 36 -11.87 16.35 32.98
N LEU A 37 -11.48 15.23 33.64
CA LEU A 37 -10.89 14.10 32.97
C LEU A 37 -11.82 13.48 31.91
N LEU A 38 -13.11 13.37 32.26
CA LEU A 38 -14.14 12.83 31.36
C LEU A 38 -14.31 13.73 30.13
N THR A 39 -14.39 15.02 30.33
CA THR A 39 -14.48 16.02 29.24
C THR A 39 -13.27 15.93 28.31
N LYS A 40 -12.05 15.83 28.88
CA LYS A 40 -10.83 15.67 28.12
C LYS A 40 -10.82 14.36 27.30
N LYS A 41 -11.27 13.27 27.92
CA LYS A 41 -11.33 11.97 27.23
C LYS A 41 -12.39 11.96 26.12
N MET A 42 -13.52 12.62 26.31
CA MET A 42 -14.53 12.78 25.26
C MET A 42 -13.97 13.57 24.06
N GLN A 43 -13.20 14.61 24.31
CA GLN A 43 -12.57 15.39 23.26
C GLN A 43 -11.51 14.58 22.50
N GLU A 44 -10.68 13.83 23.21
CA GLU A 44 -9.70 12.92 22.60
C GLU A 44 -10.39 11.84 21.70
N LEU A 45 -11.56 11.35 22.12
CA LEU A 45 -12.33 10.37 21.34
C LEU A 45 -12.91 11.00 20.07
N ASP A 46 -13.50 12.20 20.17
CA ASP A 46 -14.04 12.93 19.02
C ASP A 46 -12.95 13.24 17.97
N ASP A 47 -11.78 13.66 18.42
CA ASP A 47 -10.64 13.90 17.52
C ASP A 47 -10.15 12.61 16.83
N ARG A 48 -10.11 11.49 17.57
CA ARG A 48 -9.78 10.18 16.99
C ARG A 48 -10.83 9.70 15.99
N GLU A 49 -12.10 9.90 16.29
CA GLU A 49 -13.21 9.53 15.40
C GLU A 49 -13.14 10.33 14.09
N ARG A 50 -12.86 11.63 14.15
CA ARG A 50 -12.63 12.46 12.96
C ARG A 50 -11.46 11.94 12.13
N THR A 51 -10.34 11.59 12.77
CA THR A 51 -9.18 11.05 12.07
C THR A 51 -9.50 9.70 11.39
N ILE A 52 -10.22 8.82 12.07
CA ILE A 52 -10.66 7.53 11.51
C ILE A 52 -11.54 7.76 10.27
N ASN A 53 -12.51 8.67 10.34
CA ASN A 53 -13.39 8.97 9.22
C ASN A 53 -12.61 9.53 8.02
N GLN A 54 -11.66 10.45 8.26
CA GLN A 54 -10.80 10.98 7.21
C GLN A 54 -9.95 9.89 6.54
N LEU A 55 -9.36 8.98 7.34
CA LEU A 55 -8.59 7.86 6.81
C LEU A 55 -9.46 6.90 6.01
N GLN A 56 -10.70 6.65 6.46
CA GLN A 56 -11.65 5.79 5.74
C GLN A 56 -12.03 6.37 4.38
N ASP A 57 -12.30 7.68 4.33
CA ASP A 57 -12.63 8.38 3.08
C ASP A 57 -11.45 8.33 2.10
N LEU A 58 -10.22 8.50 2.58
CA LEU A 58 -9.02 8.39 1.75
C LEU A 58 -8.80 6.97 1.23
N ILE A 59 -9.00 5.95 2.07
CA ILE A 59 -8.90 4.54 1.65
C ILE A 59 -9.93 4.24 0.56
N ASN A 60 -11.16 4.71 0.71
CA ASN A 60 -12.22 4.52 -0.28
C ASN A 60 -11.86 5.21 -1.61
N ALA A 61 -11.42 6.46 -1.57
CA ALA A 61 -10.97 7.19 -2.76
C ALA A 61 -9.78 6.50 -3.44
N GLN A 62 -8.85 5.96 -2.66
CA GLN A 62 -7.71 5.21 -3.15
C GLN A 62 -8.14 3.91 -3.87
N ASN A 63 -9.07 3.16 -3.26
CA ASN A 63 -9.61 1.95 -3.86
C ASN A 63 -10.33 2.25 -5.17
N GLU A 64 -11.11 3.32 -5.24
CA GLU A 64 -11.76 3.76 -6.48
C GLU A 64 -10.74 4.10 -7.58
N LYS A 65 -9.66 4.81 -7.24
CA LYS A 65 -8.56 5.08 -8.18
C LYS A 65 -7.96 3.78 -8.72
N VAL A 66 -7.66 2.80 -7.85
CA VAL A 66 -7.13 1.49 -8.26
C VAL A 66 -8.08 0.77 -9.22
N GLN A 67 -9.38 0.72 -8.91
CA GLN A 67 -10.37 0.08 -9.77
C GLN A 67 -10.51 0.77 -11.14
N ASN A 68 -10.45 2.09 -11.17
CA ASN A 68 -10.48 2.87 -12.43
C ASN A 68 -9.24 2.61 -13.29
N ILE A 69 -8.05 2.54 -12.68
CA ILE A 69 -6.81 2.19 -13.40
C ILE A 69 -6.87 0.75 -13.88
N LEU A 70 -7.29 -0.19 -13.03
CA LEU A 70 -7.44 -1.60 -13.37
C LEU A 70 -8.34 -1.79 -14.61
N LYS A 71 -9.49 -1.12 -14.62
CA LYS A 71 -10.41 -1.13 -15.77
C LYS A 71 -9.74 -0.56 -17.01
N SER A 72 -9.11 0.60 -16.91
CA SER A 72 -8.42 1.25 -18.04
C SER A 72 -7.30 0.38 -18.61
N VAL A 73 -6.52 -0.31 -17.76
CA VAL A 73 -5.46 -1.24 -18.16
C VAL A 73 -6.06 -2.47 -18.86
N LYS A 74 -7.11 -3.06 -18.31
CA LYS A 74 -7.79 -4.21 -18.92
C LYS A 74 -8.38 -3.85 -20.29
N ASP A 75 -9.03 -2.71 -20.39
CA ASP A 75 -9.63 -2.22 -21.65
C ASP A 75 -8.56 -1.94 -22.71
N ALA A 76 -7.45 -1.30 -22.33
CA ALA A 76 -6.35 -1.01 -23.25
C ALA A 76 -5.65 -2.29 -23.77
N LEU A 77 -5.53 -3.30 -22.92
CA LEU A 77 -4.84 -4.55 -23.24
C LEU A 77 -5.78 -5.66 -23.77
N MET A 78 -7.02 -5.33 -24.09
CA MET A 78 -7.91 -6.23 -24.80
C MET A 78 -7.29 -6.64 -26.15
N GLY A 79 -7.37 -7.96 -26.47
CA GLY A 79 -6.84 -8.52 -27.72
C GLY A 79 -5.51 -9.26 -27.55
N PHE A 80 -4.92 -9.29 -26.36
CA PHE A 80 -3.84 -10.21 -25.99
C PHE A 80 -4.42 -11.47 -25.35
N SER A 81 -3.83 -12.64 -25.63
CA SER A 81 -4.27 -13.89 -25.00
C SER A 81 -3.85 -13.96 -23.53
N SER A 82 -4.55 -14.75 -22.74
CA SER A 82 -4.23 -14.96 -21.32
C SER A 82 -2.85 -15.59 -21.08
N ASP A 83 -2.31 -16.31 -22.07
CA ASP A 83 -0.97 -16.89 -22.03
C ASP A 83 0.12 -15.85 -22.34
N GLU A 84 -0.22 -14.78 -23.02
CA GLU A 84 0.69 -13.68 -23.34
C GLU A 84 0.72 -12.63 -22.25
N LEU A 85 -0.46 -12.28 -21.70
CA LEU A 85 -0.61 -11.17 -20.77
C LEU A 85 -1.75 -11.44 -19.80
N SER A 86 -1.52 -11.16 -18.52
CA SER A 86 -2.56 -11.21 -17.49
C SER A 86 -2.54 -9.93 -16.64
N VAL A 87 -3.72 -9.50 -16.22
CA VAL A 87 -3.90 -8.31 -15.35
C VAL A 87 -4.65 -8.74 -14.10
N ARG A 88 -4.03 -8.56 -12.94
CA ARG A 88 -4.63 -8.83 -11.62
C ARG A 88 -4.46 -7.64 -10.69
N GLU A 89 -5.34 -7.54 -9.72
CA GLU A 89 -5.22 -6.62 -8.60
C GLU A 89 -4.93 -7.43 -7.35
N GLU A 90 -3.97 -6.96 -6.58
CA GLU A 90 -3.57 -7.61 -5.34
C GLU A 90 -3.01 -6.56 -4.37
N ASN A 91 -3.55 -6.49 -3.15
CA ASN A 91 -3.12 -5.57 -2.08
C ASN A 91 -3.09 -4.09 -2.52
N GLY A 92 -4.10 -3.65 -3.26
CA GLY A 92 -4.21 -2.26 -3.74
C GLY A 92 -3.19 -1.89 -4.83
N LYS A 93 -2.55 -2.88 -5.47
CA LYS A 93 -1.65 -2.71 -6.60
C LYS A 93 -2.16 -3.49 -7.80
N ILE A 94 -1.83 -3.00 -8.98
CA ILE A 94 -2.19 -3.65 -10.24
C ILE A 94 -0.93 -4.30 -10.80
N TYR A 95 -1.03 -5.59 -11.10
CA TYR A 95 0.03 -6.40 -11.68
C TYR A 95 -0.34 -6.74 -13.11
N VAL A 96 0.47 -6.27 -14.06
CA VAL A 96 0.38 -6.64 -15.47
C VAL A 96 1.54 -7.57 -15.76
N ALA A 97 1.27 -8.87 -15.77
CA ALA A 97 2.28 -9.89 -16.09
C ALA A 97 2.30 -10.15 -17.59
N MET A 98 3.44 -9.94 -18.21
CA MET A 98 3.69 -10.20 -19.63
C MET A 98 4.66 -11.36 -19.77
N SER A 99 4.32 -12.36 -20.58
CA SER A 99 5.19 -13.50 -20.82
C SER A 99 6.47 -13.07 -21.54
N ASP A 100 7.55 -13.82 -21.29
CA ASP A 100 8.81 -13.64 -21.99
C ASP A 100 8.67 -13.76 -23.52
N LYS A 101 7.82 -14.66 -23.98
CA LYS A 101 7.55 -14.88 -25.39
C LYS A 101 6.87 -13.68 -26.07
N LEU A 102 6.06 -12.92 -25.34
CA LEU A 102 5.44 -11.71 -25.85
C LEU A 102 6.46 -10.57 -25.96
N LEU A 103 7.32 -10.46 -24.96
CA LEU A 103 8.21 -9.30 -24.83
C LEU A 103 9.54 -9.48 -25.57
N PHE A 104 10.15 -10.68 -25.51
CA PHE A 104 11.54 -10.88 -25.91
C PHE A 104 11.74 -12.08 -26.82
N GLN A 105 12.74 -11.99 -27.66
CA GLN A 105 13.29 -13.16 -28.33
C GLN A 105 14.06 -14.03 -27.34
N SER A 106 14.12 -15.34 -27.57
CA SER A 106 14.78 -16.29 -26.69
C SER A 106 16.24 -15.89 -26.42
N GLY A 107 16.64 -15.84 -25.14
CA GLY A 107 17.99 -15.45 -24.73
C GLY A 107 18.36 -13.99 -24.98
N SER A 108 17.39 -13.13 -25.30
CA SER A 108 17.59 -11.72 -25.63
C SER A 108 16.89 -10.82 -24.58
N ALA A 109 17.35 -9.58 -24.49
CA ALA A 109 16.66 -8.47 -23.80
C ALA A 109 16.15 -7.41 -24.81
N THR A 110 16.11 -7.73 -26.09
CA THR A 110 15.53 -6.87 -27.13
C THR A 110 14.04 -7.15 -27.22
N VAL A 111 13.23 -6.11 -27.04
CA VAL A 111 11.76 -6.24 -27.05
C VAL A 111 11.25 -6.40 -28.48
N ASP A 112 10.38 -7.38 -28.69
CA ASP A 112 9.78 -7.71 -29.96
C ASP A 112 8.68 -6.70 -30.36
N LYS A 113 8.30 -6.67 -31.62
CA LYS A 113 7.27 -5.76 -32.15
C LYS A 113 5.95 -5.90 -31.41
N ARG A 114 5.49 -7.13 -31.15
CA ARG A 114 4.23 -7.40 -30.43
C ARG A 114 4.30 -6.98 -28.96
N GLY A 115 5.46 -7.15 -28.34
CA GLY A 115 5.73 -6.61 -27.00
C GLY A 115 5.68 -5.09 -26.96
N LYS A 116 6.26 -4.42 -27.98
CA LYS A 116 6.18 -2.96 -28.12
C LYS A 116 4.74 -2.47 -28.28
N GLU A 117 3.90 -3.17 -29.03
CA GLU A 117 2.47 -2.84 -29.19
C GLU A 117 1.73 -2.91 -27.84
N ALA A 118 2.00 -3.94 -27.01
CA ALA A 118 1.43 -4.04 -25.67
C ALA A 118 1.93 -2.90 -24.75
N LEU A 119 3.23 -2.60 -24.80
CA LEU A 119 3.83 -1.51 -24.02
C LEU A 119 3.32 -0.13 -24.47
N ALA A 120 3.06 0.10 -25.74
CA ALA A 120 2.48 1.34 -26.26
C ALA A 120 1.09 1.60 -25.65
N LYS A 121 0.21 0.58 -25.68
CA LYS A 121 -1.13 0.67 -25.10
C LYS A 121 -1.09 0.91 -23.60
N LEU A 122 -0.19 0.23 -22.88
CA LEU A 122 -0.01 0.46 -21.45
C LEU A 122 0.52 1.87 -21.16
N ALA A 123 1.45 2.37 -21.96
CA ALA A 123 2.00 3.71 -21.83
C ALA A 123 0.94 4.81 -21.98
N GLU A 124 -0.07 4.63 -22.85
CA GLU A 124 -1.19 5.56 -22.96
C GLU A 124 -1.99 5.67 -21.64
N VAL A 125 -2.15 4.56 -20.93
CA VAL A 125 -2.81 4.56 -19.60
C VAL A 125 -1.90 5.22 -18.57
N LEU A 126 -0.61 4.86 -18.52
CA LEU A 126 0.34 5.42 -17.55
C LEU A 126 0.54 6.92 -17.72
N ASN A 127 0.54 7.43 -18.94
CA ASN A 127 0.67 8.85 -19.23
C ASN A 127 -0.53 9.69 -18.74
N LYS A 128 -1.71 9.07 -18.61
CA LYS A 128 -2.91 9.70 -18.04
C LYS A 128 -2.90 9.66 -16.49
N GLN A 129 -2.15 8.75 -15.90
CA GLN A 129 -2.08 8.50 -14.46
C GLN A 129 -0.71 8.95 -13.92
N LYS A 130 -0.61 10.20 -13.45
CA LYS A 130 0.66 10.76 -12.95
C LYS A 130 0.92 10.45 -11.46
N ASP A 131 -0.14 10.11 -10.72
CA ASP A 131 -0.10 9.85 -9.28
C ASP A 131 0.09 8.36 -8.96
N VAL A 132 0.89 7.67 -9.77
CA VAL A 132 1.23 6.26 -9.58
C VAL A 132 2.75 6.07 -9.62
N ASP A 133 3.22 5.10 -8.88
CA ASP A 133 4.56 4.54 -9.00
C ASP A 133 4.49 3.23 -9.78
N VAL A 134 5.42 3.05 -10.70
CA VAL A 134 5.47 1.88 -11.58
C VAL A 134 6.80 1.16 -11.38
N ASN A 135 6.73 -0.09 -10.94
CA ASN A 135 7.89 -0.97 -10.87
C ASN A 135 7.83 -2.00 -12.00
N ILE A 136 8.88 -2.06 -12.82
CA ILE A 136 9.04 -3.09 -13.85
C ILE A 136 9.94 -4.17 -13.27
N GLU A 137 9.36 -5.33 -12.96
CA GLU A 137 10.04 -6.42 -12.29
C GLU A 137 10.26 -7.61 -13.24
N GLY A 138 11.53 -7.95 -13.52
CA GLY A 138 11.90 -9.08 -14.37
C GLY A 138 12.04 -10.36 -13.55
N HIS A 139 11.55 -11.48 -14.11
CA HIS A 139 11.66 -12.82 -13.54
C HIS A 139 12.19 -13.82 -14.57
N THR A 140 12.92 -14.82 -14.10
CA THR A 140 13.43 -15.93 -14.91
C THR A 140 12.92 -17.27 -14.38
N ASP A 141 13.18 -18.34 -15.10
CA ASP A 141 13.11 -19.70 -14.58
C ASP A 141 14.46 -20.08 -13.93
N THR A 142 14.55 -21.30 -13.41
CA THR A 142 15.75 -21.84 -12.77
C THR A 142 16.84 -22.32 -13.74
N LYS A 143 16.62 -22.23 -15.06
CA LYS A 143 17.69 -22.57 -16.01
C LYS A 143 18.78 -21.51 -15.97
N PRO A 144 20.01 -21.88 -15.64
CA PRO A 144 21.08 -20.90 -15.55
C PRO A 144 21.38 -20.31 -16.93
N ILE A 145 21.63 -19.01 -16.97
CA ILE A 145 22.15 -18.32 -18.13
C ILE A 145 23.56 -17.83 -17.83
N HIS A 146 24.47 -18.03 -18.78
CA HIS A 146 25.80 -17.46 -18.74
C HIS A 146 26.26 -17.11 -20.15
N THR A 147 26.38 -15.82 -20.41
CA THR A 147 26.79 -15.29 -21.71
C THR A 147 27.74 -14.13 -21.52
N ALA A 148 28.34 -13.62 -22.57
CA ALA A 148 29.19 -12.44 -22.50
C ALA A 148 28.40 -11.18 -21.99
N ARG A 149 27.07 -11.20 -22.06
CA ARG A 149 26.20 -10.08 -21.69
C ARG A 149 25.52 -10.24 -20.33
N PHE A 150 25.30 -11.47 -19.90
CA PHE A 150 24.60 -11.81 -18.66
C PHE A 150 25.45 -12.80 -17.86
N ALA A 151 25.86 -12.43 -16.65
CA ALA A 151 26.60 -13.32 -15.77
C ALA A 151 25.69 -14.42 -15.20
N ASP A 152 24.45 -14.07 -14.87
CA ASP A 152 23.47 -14.96 -14.27
C ASP A 152 22.00 -14.51 -14.52
N ASN A 153 21.06 -15.16 -13.85
CA ASN A 153 19.63 -14.84 -13.91
C ASN A 153 19.29 -13.49 -13.27
N TRP A 154 20.11 -12.97 -12.35
CA TRP A 154 19.93 -11.63 -11.81
C TRP A 154 20.16 -10.58 -12.89
N ASP A 155 21.29 -10.67 -13.58
CA ASP A 155 21.61 -9.76 -14.69
C ASP A 155 20.54 -9.79 -15.77
N LEU A 156 20.12 -10.99 -16.20
CA LEU A 156 19.10 -11.14 -17.23
C LEU A 156 17.80 -10.46 -16.83
N SER A 157 17.32 -10.69 -15.60
CA SER A 157 16.05 -10.16 -15.12
C SER A 157 16.06 -8.62 -15.03
N VAL A 158 17.14 -8.03 -14.49
CA VAL A 158 17.29 -6.57 -14.37
C VAL A 158 17.45 -5.89 -15.73
N ILE A 159 18.26 -6.47 -16.62
CA ILE A 159 18.51 -5.89 -17.96
C ILE A 159 17.25 -5.93 -18.81
N ARG A 160 16.42 -6.98 -18.71
CA ARG A 160 15.12 -7.07 -19.35
C ARG A 160 14.16 -6.00 -18.83
N ALA A 161 14.04 -5.85 -17.52
CA ALA A 161 13.25 -4.78 -16.92
C ALA A 161 13.72 -3.39 -17.39
N THR A 162 15.02 -3.15 -17.41
CA THR A 162 15.61 -1.89 -17.89
C THR A 162 15.30 -1.64 -19.37
N SER A 163 15.29 -2.69 -20.21
CA SER A 163 14.92 -2.55 -21.63
C SER A 163 13.47 -2.11 -21.80
N VAL A 164 12.54 -2.64 -20.99
CA VAL A 164 11.13 -2.21 -20.97
C VAL A 164 11.02 -0.75 -20.51
N VAL A 165 11.71 -0.37 -19.41
CA VAL A 165 11.73 1.02 -18.92
C VAL A 165 12.22 1.98 -19.99
N ARG A 166 13.28 1.64 -20.73
CA ARG A 166 13.81 2.49 -21.81
C ARG A 166 12.80 2.71 -22.93
N ILE A 167 12.04 1.69 -23.30
CA ILE A 167 10.98 1.81 -24.31
C ILE A 167 9.85 2.71 -23.79
N LEU A 168 9.35 2.44 -22.57
CA LEU A 168 8.27 3.23 -21.98
C LEU A 168 8.65 4.72 -21.86
N THR A 169 9.89 5.00 -21.44
CA THR A 169 10.33 6.38 -21.22
C THR A 169 10.75 7.09 -22.50
N LYS A 170 11.55 6.44 -23.37
CA LYS A 170 12.15 7.08 -24.54
C LYS A 170 11.26 7.05 -25.79
N GLU A 171 10.51 5.95 -25.99
CA GLU A 171 9.67 5.81 -27.17
C GLU A 171 8.22 6.28 -26.90
N TYR A 172 7.70 6.05 -25.69
CA TYR A 172 6.29 6.32 -25.35
C TYR A 172 6.06 7.43 -24.31
N GLY A 173 7.12 8.10 -23.87
CA GLY A 173 7.03 9.34 -23.08
C GLY A 173 6.52 9.16 -21.64
N VAL A 174 6.58 7.95 -21.06
CA VAL A 174 6.27 7.73 -19.65
C VAL A 174 7.32 8.45 -18.79
N SER A 175 6.86 9.16 -17.76
CA SER A 175 7.76 9.93 -16.88
C SER A 175 8.79 9.03 -16.20
N PRO A 176 10.09 9.32 -16.33
CA PRO A 176 11.13 8.56 -15.62
C PRO A 176 11.06 8.73 -14.10
N MET A 177 10.34 9.73 -13.59
CA MET A 177 10.16 9.97 -12.15
C MET A 177 9.18 8.99 -11.50
N GLN A 178 8.34 8.32 -12.28
CA GLN A 178 7.35 7.39 -11.77
C GLN A 178 7.68 5.92 -12.03
N ILE A 179 8.81 5.61 -12.69
CA ILE A 179 9.09 4.26 -13.14
C ILE A 179 10.50 3.80 -12.71
N VAL A 180 10.59 2.59 -12.16
CA VAL A 180 11.85 1.95 -11.76
C VAL A 180 11.96 0.53 -12.31
N PRO A 181 13.14 0.09 -12.79
CA PRO A 181 13.39 -1.30 -13.11
C PRO A 181 13.87 -2.07 -11.88
N SER A 182 13.46 -3.31 -11.76
CA SER A 182 13.95 -4.27 -10.77
C SER A 182 14.06 -5.69 -11.36
N GLY A 183 14.77 -6.57 -10.68
CA GLY A 183 14.87 -7.96 -11.07
C GLY A 183 14.81 -8.88 -9.87
N ARG A 184 14.24 -10.07 -10.04
CA ARG A 184 14.09 -11.11 -9.01
C ARG A 184 14.83 -12.38 -9.37
N GLY A 185 15.45 -12.46 -10.57
CA GLY A 185 16.02 -13.69 -11.04
C GLY A 185 14.99 -14.83 -11.02
N GLU A 186 15.38 -15.98 -10.51
CA GLU A 186 14.55 -17.19 -10.40
C GLU A 186 13.84 -17.36 -9.06
N TYR A 187 14.02 -16.41 -8.11
CA TYR A 187 13.68 -16.58 -6.69
C TYR A 187 12.23 -16.28 -6.33
N LEU A 188 11.39 -15.93 -7.29
CA LEU A 188 9.96 -15.72 -7.08
C LEU A 188 9.12 -16.45 -8.16
N PRO A 189 9.13 -17.80 -8.17
CA PRO A 189 8.39 -18.58 -9.14
C PRO A 189 6.88 -18.52 -8.87
N VAL A 190 6.07 -18.50 -9.93
CA VAL A 190 4.61 -18.59 -9.89
C VAL A 190 4.08 -19.94 -10.32
N ALA A 191 4.98 -20.82 -10.82
CA ALA A 191 4.67 -22.16 -11.24
C ALA A 191 5.89 -23.09 -11.03
N ASP A 192 5.65 -24.39 -11.14
CA ASP A 192 6.70 -25.40 -10.97
C ASP A 192 7.78 -25.30 -12.07
N ASN A 193 9.04 -25.16 -11.65
CA ASN A 193 10.20 -25.09 -12.56
C ASN A 193 10.59 -26.44 -13.18
N GLU A 194 10.09 -27.57 -12.69
CA GLU A 194 10.37 -28.88 -13.25
C GLU A 194 9.66 -29.09 -14.60
N THR A 195 8.50 -28.42 -14.80
CA THR A 195 7.73 -28.51 -16.06
C THR A 195 8.13 -27.40 -17.05
N THR A 196 8.02 -27.70 -18.35
CA THR A 196 8.28 -26.68 -19.40
C THR A 196 7.27 -25.56 -19.37
N GLU A 197 6.01 -25.89 -19.08
CA GLU A 197 4.89 -24.94 -18.94
C GLU A 197 5.11 -24.04 -17.74
N GLY A 198 5.50 -24.59 -16.61
CA GLY A 198 5.79 -23.82 -15.40
C GLY A 198 6.96 -22.86 -15.58
N ARG A 199 8.07 -23.34 -16.17
CA ARG A 199 9.20 -22.46 -16.54
C ARG A 199 8.76 -21.32 -17.48
N SER A 200 7.89 -21.60 -18.43
CA SER A 200 7.37 -20.56 -19.33
C SER A 200 6.59 -19.49 -18.60
N LYS A 201 5.81 -19.85 -17.55
CA LYS A 201 5.08 -18.91 -16.69
C LYS A 201 6.03 -18.12 -15.77
N ASN A 202 7.11 -18.75 -15.31
CA ASN A 202 8.10 -18.09 -14.45
C ASN A 202 8.91 -17.04 -15.22
N ARG A 203 9.23 -17.29 -16.52
CA ARG A 203 9.85 -16.28 -17.40
C ARG A 203 8.83 -15.21 -17.77
N ARG A 204 8.77 -14.15 -17.01
CA ARG A 204 7.81 -13.06 -17.17
C ARG A 204 8.42 -11.71 -16.77
N THR A 205 7.80 -10.66 -17.21
CA THR A 205 8.00 -9.31 -16.66
C THR A 205 6.70 -8.82 -16.07
N GLU A 206 6.73 -8.44 -14.80
CA GLU A 206 5.58 -7.85 -14.12
C GLU A 206 5.71 -6.33 -14.10
N ILE A 207 4.67 -5.64 -14.57
CA ILE A 207 4.55 -4.19 -14.44
C ILE A 207 3.59 -3.93 -13.29
N ILE A 208 4.14 -3.44 -12.18
CA ILE A 208 3.44 -3.25 -10.92
C ILE A 208 3.11 -1.77 -10.81
N ILE A 209 1.82 -1.43 -10.84
CA ILE A 209 1.32 -0.07 -10.74
C ILE A 209 0.75 0.12 -9.34
N ALA A 210 1.32 1.02 -8.57
CA ALA A 210 0.90 1.34 -7.21
C ALA A 210 0.52 2.82 -7.13
N PRO A 211 -0.63 3.17 -6.55
CA PRO A 211 -0.95 4.57 -6.28
C PRO A 211 0.00 5.14 -5.23
N LYS A 212 0.34 6.43 -5.34
CA LYS A 212 1.14 7.13 -4.34
C LYS A 212 0.34 7.31 -3.04
N LEU A 213 1.00 7.06 -1.91
CA LEU A 213 0.40 7.13 -0.57
C LEU A 213 0.74 8.42 0.18
N ASP A 214 1.25 9.43 -0.51
CA ASP A 214 1.76 10.66 0.10
C ASP A 214 0.70 11.41 0.94
N GLU A 215 -0.56 11.35 0.53
CA GLU A 215 -1.67 11.98 1.27
C GLU A 215 -2.01 11.24 2.57
N LEU A 216 -1.97 9.91 2.56
CA LEU A 216 -2.17 9.08 3.75
C LEU A 216 -1.08 9.33 4.80
N LEU A 217 0.17 9.44 4.36
CA LEU A 217 1.31 9.68 5.25
C LEU A 217 1.26 11.06 5.91
N LYS A 218 0.65 12.07 5.28
CA LYS A 218 0.49 13.42 5.86
C LYS A 218 -0.51 13.48 7.02
N ILE A 219 -1.48 12.58 7.06
CA ILE A 219 -2.49 12.54 8.15
C ILE A 219 -1.96 11.76 9.36
N LEU A 220 -1.03 10.82 9.13
CA LEU A 220 -0.45 9.99 10.18
C LEU A 220 0.73 10.65 10.91
N ASN A 221 1.31 11.72 10.35
CA ASN A 221 2.40 12.53 10.93
C ASN A 221 1.89 13.85 11.50
#